data_f1a3a9df23ed69d604027d415b68e24c
#
_entry.id   f1a3a9df23ed69d604027d415b68e24c
#
_cell.length_a   1.000
_cell.length_b   1.000
_cell.length_c   1.000
_cell.angle_alpha   90.00
_cell.angle_beta   90.00
_cell.angle_gamma   90.00
#
_symmetry.space_group_name_H-M   'P 1'
#
loop_
_entity.id
_entity.type
_entity.pdbx_description
1 polymer ?
#
loop_
_entity_poly.entity_id
_entity_poly.type
_entity_poly.pdbx_seq_one_letter_code
_entity_poly.pdbx_strand_id
1 'polypeptide(L)' 'NNIAKEKIDSYLQINIIIDGTIIEENLKIMKKDNLWVENIIKKNGYNGVWEILLLTLDKAGNITIFPKDKSYTNNLFI' A
#
# COMPACT_ATOMS: atom_id res chain seq x y z
N ASN A 1 -6.65 27.77 -6.97
CA ASN A 1 -5.72 27.45 -7.42
C ASN A 1 -4.82 26.67 -6.59
N ASN A 2 -3.80 27.21 -5.98
CA ASN A 2 -2.85 26.42 -5.22
C ASN A 2 -3.50 25.72 -4.04
N ILE A 3 -4.43 26.37 -3.39
CA ILE A 3 -5.09 25.77 -2.23
C ILE A 3 -5.88 24.54 -2.62
N ALA A 4 -6.62 24.64 -3.72
CA ALA A 4 -7.41 23.49 -4.17
C ALA A 4 -6.50 22.34 -4.57
N LYS A 5 -5.39 22.65 -5.23
CA LYS A 5 -4.45 21.61 -5.62
C LYS A 5 -3.83 20.93 -4.43
N GLU A 6 -3.49 21.68 -3.40
CA GLU A 6 -2.92 21.10 -2.20
C GLU A 6 -3.92 20.19 -1.50
N LYS A 7 -5.18 20.59 -1.47
CA LYS A 7 -6.21 19.75 -0.87
C LYS A 7 -6.37 18.45 -1.65
N ILE A 8 -6.39 18.55 -2.97
CA ILE A 8 -6.52 17.35 -3.80
C ILE A 8 -5.34 16.43 -3.56
N ASP A 9 -4.14 16.98 -3.52
CA ASP A 9 -2.95 16.17 -3.31
C ASP A 9 -2.99 15.43 -1.99
N SER A 10 -3.52 16.06 -0.93
CA SER A 10 -3.53 15.40 0.37
C SER A 10 -4.54 14.26 0.45
N TYR A 11 -5.51 14.23 -0.47
CA TYR A 11 -6.45 13.12 -0.53
C TYR A 11 -6.03 12.04 -1.48
N LEU A 12 -5.04 12.30 -2.32
CA LEU A 12 -4.60 11.29 -3.28
C LEU A 12 -3.80 10.22 -2.57
N GLN A 13 -4.07 9.00 -2.93
CA GLN A 13 -3.34 7.85 -2.44
C GLN A 13 -2.49 7.28 -3.55
N ILE A 14 -1.28 6.89 -3.18
CA ILE A 14 -0.33 6.34 -4.15
C ILE A 14 -0.16 4.86 -3.85
N ASN A 15 -0.26 4.04 -4.89
CA ASN A 15 -0.14 2.61 -4.73
C ASN A 15 1.32 2.22 -4.51
N ILE A 16 1.60 1.58 -3.39
CA ILE A 16 2.95 1.12 -3.06
C ILE A 16 3.11 -0.36 -3.39
N ILE A 17 2.06 -1.15 -3.12
CA ILE A 17 2.07 -2.57 -3.44
C ILE A 17 0.79 -2.89 -4.19
N ILE A 18 0.92 -3.63 -5.30
CA ILE A 18 -0.23 -4.16 -6.02
C ILE A 18 0.02 -5.63 -6.26
N ASP A 19 -0.88 -6.46 -5.76
CA ASP A 19 -0.84 -7.92 -5.96
C ASP A 19 0.54 -8.49 -5.65
N GLY A 20 1.07 -8.11 -4.48
CA GLY A 20 2.33 -8.64 -4.01
C GLY A 20 3.55 -8.02 -4.64
N THR A 21 3.39 -7.02 -5.49
CA THR A 21 4.51 -6.40 -6.21
C THR A 21 4.68 -4.96 -5.75
N ILE A 22 5.89 -4.60 -5.37
CA ILE A 22 6.21 -3.24 -4.96
C ILE A 22 6.36 -2.36 -6.20
N ILE A 23 5.70 -1.21 -6.18
CA ILE A 23 5.78 -0.23 -7.26
C ILE A 23 6.94 0.70 -6.93
N GLU A 24 8.12 0.37 -7.45
CA GLU A 24 9.35 1.07 -7.06
C GLU A 24 9.30 2.56 -7.36
N GLU A 25 8.71 2.92 -8.50
CA GLU A 25 8.63 4.33 -8.88
C GLU A 25 7.85 5.13 -7.85
N ASN A 26 6.74 4.58 -7.40
CA ASN A 26 5.90 5.27 -6.44
C ASN A 26 6.57 5.34 -5.08
N LEU A 27 7.31 4.30 -4.73
CA LEU A 27 8.06 4.28 -3.49
C LEU A 27 9.06 5.42 -3.46
N LYS A 28 9.75 5.64 -4.57
CA LYS A 28 10.71 6.74 -4.67
C LYS A 28 10.03 8.09 -4.57
N ILE A 29 8.88 8.24 -5.21
CA ILE A 29 8.13 9.49 -5.15
C ILE A 29 7.81 9.83 -3.71
N MET A 30 7.46 8.84 -2.92
CA MET A 30 7.10 9.05 -1.53
C MET A 30 8.33 9.06 -0.61
N LYS A 31 9.54 8.97 -1.18
CA LYS A 31 10.81 9.03 -0.46
C LYS A 31 10.91 7.91 0.58
N LYS A 32 10.45 6.73 0.20
CA LYS A 32 10.53 5.54 1.04
C LYS A 32 11.37 4.49 0.33
N ASP A 33 11.77 3.47 1.08
CA ASP A 33 12.56 2.38 0.51
C ASP A 33 11.94 1.03 0.85
N ASN A 34 12.54 -0.03 0.34
CA ASN A 34 12.01 -1.38 0.54
C ASN A 34 12.00 -1.77 2.01
N LEU A 35 12.98 -1.32 2.76
CA LEU A 35 13.02 -1.63 4.19
C LEU A 35 11.83 -1.03 4.90
N TRP A 36 11.44 0.19 4.52
CA TRP A 36 10.26 0.82 5.10
C TRP A 36 9.01 -0.02 4.83
N VAL A 37 8.89 -0.53 3.60
CA VAL A 37 7.73 -1.37 3.25
C VAL A 37 7.72 -2.63 4.10
N GLU A 38 8.87 -3.31 4.20
CA GLU A 38 8.94 -4.52 4.99
C GLU A 38 8.58 -4.29 6.44
N ASN A 39 9.06 -3.19 7.00
CA ASN A 39 8.74 -2.87 8.39
C ASN A 39 7.25 -2.62 8.58
N ILE A 40 6.62 -1.93 7.63
CA ILE A 40 5.20 -1.62 7.72
C ILE A 40 4.36 -2.89 7.67
N ILE A 41 4.66 -3.78 6.73
CA ILE A 41 3.83 -4.97 6.58
C ILE A 41 4.04 -5.92 7.76
N LYS A 42 5.25 -6.04 8.29
CA LYS A 42 5.50 -6.88 9.45
C LYS A 42 4.82 -6.31 10.69
N LYS A 43 4.86 -4.99 10.83
CA LYS A 43 4.21 -4.33 11.95
C LYS A 43 2.71 -4.59 11.96
N ASN A 44 2.13 -4.78 10.78
CA ASN A 44 0.70 -5.04 10.65
C ASN A 44 0.37 -6.53 10.62
N GLY A 45 1.34 -7.39 10.91
CA GLY A 45 1.09 -8.81 11.08
C GLY A 45 1.25 -9.65 9.85
N TYR A 46 1.85 -9.11 8.79
CA TYR A 46 2.06 -9.86 7.56
C TYR A 46 3.49 -10.35 7.46
N ASN A 47 3.68 -11.47 6.79
CA ASN A 47 5.00 -12.08 6.66
C ASN A 47 5.80 -11.52 5.49
N GLY A 48 5.13 -11.01 4.46
CA GLY A 48 5.84 -10.46 3.33
C GLY A 48 4.88 -9.81 2.35
N VAL A 49 5.45 -9.17 1.33
CA VAL A 49 4.65 -8.42 0.36
C VAL A 49 3.71 -9.34 -0.40
N TRP A 50 4.04 -10.62 -0.50
CA TRP A 50 3.21 -11.56 -1.26
C TRP A 50 1.83 -11.73 -0.66
N GLU A 51 1.63 -11.33 0.59
CA GLU A 51 0.33 -11.44 1.26
C GLU A 51 -0.54 -10.22 1.02
N ILE A 52 -0.01 -9.19 0.36
CA ILE A 52 -0.69 -7.92 0.23
C ILE A 52 -1.28 -7.78 -1.16
N LEU A 53 -2.59 -7.55 -1.24
CA LEU A 53 -3.23 -7.27 -2.52
C LEU A 53 -3.01 -5.81 -2.91
N LEU A 54 -3.13 -4.91 -1.95
CA LEU A 54 -2.98 -3.49 -2.24
C LEU A 54 -2.50 -2.77 -0.98
N LEU A 55 -1.48 -1.96 -1.12
CA LEU A 55 -1.03 -1.05 -0.05
C LEU A 55 -0.93 0.34 -0.64
N THR A 56 -1.61 1.30 -0.04
CA THR A 56 -1.57 2.68 -0.48
C THR A 56 -1.03 3.57 0.60
N LEU A 57 -0.46 4.70 0.17
CA LEU A 57 0.12 5.70 1.06
C LEU A 57 -0.28 7.07 0.57
N ASP A 58 -0.77 7.92 1.45
CA ASP A 58 -1.06 9.29 1.07
C ASP A 58 0.03 10.22 1.58
N LYS A 59 -0.06 11.50 1.21
CA LYS A 59 0.99 12.47 1.57
C LYS A 59 1.04 12.75 3.06
N ALA A 60 -0.06 12.52 3.75
CA ALA A 60 -0.11 12.73 5.20
C ALA A 60 0.51 11.56 5.95
N GLY A 61 0.89 10.49 5.25
CA GLY A 61 1.48 9.33 5.88
C GLY A 61 0.48 8.26 6.25
N ASN A 62 -0.76 8.38 5.84
CA ASN A 62 -1.77 7.37 6.15
C ASN A 62 -1.63 6.19 5.20
N ILE A 63 -1.73 5.00 5.76
CA ILE A 63 -1.54 3.76 5.04
C ILE A 63 -2.83 2.97 5.04
N THR A 64 -3.17 2.40 3.89
CA THR A 64 -4.30 1.47 3.79
C THR A 64 -3.76 0.16 3.23
N ILE A 65 -4.10 -0.96 3.88
CA ILE A 65 -3.64 -2.27 3.46
C ILE A 65 -4.84 -3.18 3.22
N PHE A 66 -4.85 -3.79 2.03
CA PHE A 66 -5.83 -4.81 1.68
C PHE A 66 -5.07 -6.11 1.46
N PRO A 67 -5.19 -7.08 2.36
CA PRO A 67 -4.49 -8.35 2.19
C PRO A 67 -5.19 -9.24 1.18
N LYS A 68 -4.45 -10.20 0.65
CA LYS A 68 -5.06 -11.24 -0.15
C LYS A 68 -5.86 -12.13 0.77
N ASP A 69 -7.08 -12.44 0.35
CA ASP A 69 -8.01 -13.19 1.19
C ASP A 69 -8.00 -14.65 0.80
N LYS A 70 -7.20 -15.44 1.51
CA LYS A 70 -7.14 -16.87 1.24
C LYS A 70 -8.43 -17.58 1.62
N SER A 71 -9.08 -17.09 2.66
CA SER A 71 -10.35 -17.67 3.07
C SER A 71 -11.39 -17.50 1.99
N TYR A 72 -11.39 -16.34 1.37
CA TYR A 72 -12.31 -16.07 0.29
C TYR A 72 -12.09 -17.03 -0.88
N THR A 73 -10.82 -17.24 -1.22
CA THR A 73 -10.49 -18.16 -2.30
C THR A 73 -10.96 -19.57 -1.98
N ASN A 74 -10.74 -20.01 -0.75
CA ASN A 74 -11.17 -21.32 -0.34
C ASN A 74 -12.67 -21.47 -0.44
N ASN A 75 -13.39 -20.44 -0.05
CA ASN A 75 -14.86 -20.49 -0.12
C ASN A 75 -15.38 -20.62 -1.52
N LEU A 76 -14.68 -20.05 -2.46
CA LEU A 76 -15.10 -20.10 -3.86
C LEU A 76 -15.08 -21.51 -4.41
N PHE A 77 -14.23 -22.37 -3.87
CA PHE A 77 -14.06 -23.70 -4.41
C PHE A 77 -14.70 -24.79 -3.56
N ILE A 78 -15.41 -24.39 -2.55
CA ILE A 78 -16.19 -25.32 -1.76
C ILE A 78 -17.59 -25.38 -2.28
#